data_28858ca62d2f800485a0e5906e6d7808
#
_entry.id   28858ca62d2f800485a0e5906e6d7808
#
_cell.length_a   1.000
_cell.length_b   1.000
_cell.length_c   1.000
_cell.angle_alpha   90.00
_cell.angle_beta   90.00
_cell.angle_gamma   90.00
#
_symmetry.space_group_name_H-M   'P 1'
#
loop_
_entity.id
_entity.type
_entity.pdbx_description
1 polymer ?
#
loop_
_entity_poly.entity_id
_entity_poly.type
_entity_poly.pdbx_seq_one_letter_code
_entity_poly.pdbx_strand_id
1 'polypeptide(L)'
;MLAAVLPDTARRFARAIVMPNLKPPVRTVAEAAAYRERILAALPAGMRIRSTHDALPHRQHRSGGDSRARASGFVQAVKYYPAGATTNSDSGVTDIRKVDAVLEAMQEAGLPLLLHGEVTDPEVDVFDREAVFIDRILAPLLQRLPRLKVVLEHISTRQAAEFVTAAPANVAATVTAHHLLYSRNAMFQGGIRPHYYCLPVLKRELHRRALVEVATGGNPKFFLGTDSAPHAKGAKETACGCAGIYTAHAALELYAEAFAAAGALDRLEAFASFFGPDFYGLPRNRDTVTLVRETSAVAADHPSGVVPLRAGENLGWRLL
;
A
#
# COMPACT_ATOMS: atom_id res chain seq x y z
N MET A 1 19.12 5.01 -1.05
CA MET A 1 17.87 4.45 -0.48
C MET A 1 17.46 3.17 -1.22
N LEU A 2 17.08 3.21 -2.53
CA LEU A 2 16.54 2.06 -3.27
C LEU A 2 17.38 0.78 -3.11
N ALA A 3 18.66 0.81 -3.44
CA ALA A 3 19.54 -0.36 -3.36
C ALA A 3 19.67 -0.95 -1.94
N ALA A 4 19.45 -0.14 -0.91
CA ALA A 4 19.57 -0.60 0.47
C ALA A 4 18.27 -1.24 1.03
N VAL A 5 17.09 -0.83 0.52
CA VAL A 5 15.79 -1.34 1.03
C VAL A 5 15.17 -2.40 0.11
N LEU A 6 15.54 -2.42 -1.16
CA LEU A 6 14.99 -3.36 -2.14
C LEU A 6 15.25 -4.84 -1.79
N PRO A 7 16.42 -5.22 -1.24
CA PRO A 7 16.69 -6.61 -0.82
C PRO A 7 15.68 -7.13 0.20
N ASP A 8 15.21 -6.29 1.12
CA ASP A 8 14.24 -6.69 2.12
C ASP A 8 12.89 -7.09 1.51
N THR A 9 12.44 -6.33 0.49
CA THR A 9 11.24 -6.68 -0.28
C THR A 9 11.47 -7.93 -1.12
N ALA A 10 12.58 -8.00 -1.86
CA ALA A 10 12.87 -9.11 -2.78
C ALA A 10 13.08 -10.45 -2.06
N ARG A 11 13.51 -10.44 -0.80
CA ARG A 11 13.63 -11.63 0.03
C ARG A 11 12.27 -12.25 0.41
N ARG A 12 11.22 -11.43 0.48
CA ARG A 12 9.89 -11.83 0.97
C ARG A 12 8.85 -11.97 -0.12
N PHE A 13 9.01 -11.22 -1.19
CA PHE A 13 8.00 -11.12 -2.24
C PHE A 13 8.60 -11.38 -3.61
N ALA A 14 8.01 -12.31 -4.35
CA ALA A 14 8.39 -12.56 -5.74
C ALA A 14 7.85 -11.46 -6.69
N ARG A 15 6.90 -10.63 -6.21
CA ARG A 15 6.26 -9.56 -6.97
C ARG A 15 5.89 -8.39 -6.06
N ALA A 16 6.02 -7.18 -6.59
CA ALA A 16 5.56 -5.96 -5.92
C ALA A 16 5.02 -4.96 -6.93
N ILE A 17 3.93 -4.28 -6.56
CA ILE A 17 3.48 -3.06 -7.23
C ILE A 17 4.22 -1.89 -6.59
N VAL A 18 4.90 -1.11 -7.41
CA VAL A 18 5.76 -0.01 -6.96
C VAL A 18 5.08 1.32 -7.25
N MET A 19 4.91 2.13 -6.21
CA MET A 19 4.17 3.39 -6.28
C MET A 19 4.89 4.47 -7.09
N PRO A 20 4.15 5.30 -7.83
CA PRO A 20 4.68 6.29 -8.78
C PRO A 20 4.97 7.65 -8.16
N ASN A 21 4.69 7.88 -6.87
CA ASN A 21 4.83 9.17 -6.17
C ASN A 21 6.29 9.52 -5.82
N LEU A 22 7.10 9.64 -6.85
CA LEU A 22 8.51 10.03 -6.79
C LEU A 22 8.70 11.53 -7.07
N LYS A 23 9.94 12.01 -7.00
CA LYS A 23 10.38 13.33 -7.47
C LYS A 23 11.45 13.16 -8.56
N PRO A 24 11.11 13.36 -9.85
CA PRO A 24 9.77 13.57 -10.43
C PRO A 24 8.87 12.33 -10.37
N PRO A 25 7.54 12.48 -10.40
CA PRO A 25 6.61 11.35 -10.38
C PRO A 25 6.61 10.58 -11.71
N VAL A 26 6.27 9.29 -11.66
CA VAL A 26 6.10 8.44 -12.84
C VAL A 26 4.70 8.66 -13.41
N ARG A 27 4.61 9.17 -14.66
CA ARG A 27 3.33 9.54 -15.30
C ARG A 27 3.04 8.80 -16.59
N THR A 28 4.07 8.20 -17.20
CA THR A 28 3.97 7.57 -18.51
C THR A 28 4.53 6.14 -18.46
N VAL A 29 4.16 5.33 -19.44
CA VAL A 29 4.70 3.97 -19.61
C VAL A 29 6.22 3.99 -19.80
N ALA A 30 6.77 4.98 -20.49
CA ALA A 30 8.20 5.12 -20.70
C ALA A 30 8.94 5.44 -19.39
N GLU A 31 8.40 6.33 -18.56
CA GLU A 31 8.95 6.64 -17.24
C GLU A 31 8.85 5.43 -16.30
N ALA A 32 7.75 4.67 -16.36
CA ALA A 32 7.58 3.42 -15.61
C ALA A 32 8.60 2.37 -16.04
N ALA A 33 8.88 2.23 -17.35
CA ALA A 33 9.93 1.35 -17.88
C ALA A 33 11.31 1.77 -17.35
N ALA A 34 11.65 3.04 -17.43
CA ALA A 34 12.92 3.57 -16.93
C ALA A 34 13.08 3.36 -15.40
N TYR A 35 11.98 3.49 -14.65
CA TYR A 35 12.02 3.22 -13.22
C TYR A 35 12.18 1.73 -12.92
N ARG A 36 11.50 0.87 -13.68
CA ARG A 36 11.66 -0.58 -13.60
C ARG A 36 13.11 -1.00 -13.83
N GLU A 37 13.79 -0.47 -14.84
CA GLU A 37 15.21 -0.75 -15.09
C GLU A 37 16.10 -0.32 -13.91
N ARG A 38 15.84 0.84 -13.30
CA ARG A 38 16.57 1.27 -12.09
C ARG A 38 16.37 0.33 -10.91
N ILE A 39 15.15 -0.21 -10.73
CA ILE A 39 14.86 -1.20 -9.68
C ILE A 39 15.62 -2.49 -9.95
N LEU A 40 15.56 -3.00 -11.17
CA LEU A 40 16.23 -4.24 -11.55
C LEU A 40 17.77 -4.11 -11.42
N ALA A 41 18.33 -2.98 -11.81
CA ALA A 41 19.76 -2.69 -11.65
C ALA A 41 20.21 -2.55 -10.18
N ALA A 42 19.28 -2.23 -9.27
CA ALA A 42 19.56 -2.10 -7.84
C ALA A 42 19.43 -3.43 -7.07
N LEU A 43 18.96 -4.50 -7.70
CA LEU A 43 18.86 -5.81 -7.07
C LEU A 43 20.24 -6.45 -6.89
N PRO A 44 20.54 -7.01 -5.73
CA PRO A 44 21.73 -7.83 -5.54
C PRO A 44 21.76 -9.05 -6.49
N ALA A 45 22.95 -9.50 -6.84
CA ALA A 45 23.13 -10.69 -7.64
C ALA A 45 22.40 -11.91 -7.01
N GLY A 46 21.65 -12.63 -7.83
CA GLY A 46 20.88 -13.81 -7.39
C GLY A 46 19.48 -13.51 -6.83
N MET A 47 19.17 -12.26 -6.48
CA MET A 47 17.81 -11.89 -6.08
C MET A 47 16.93 -11.58 -7.30
N ARG A 48 15.66 -11.93 -7.20
CA ARG A 48 14.66 -11.67 -8.25
C ARG A 48 13.40 -11.08 -7.65
N ILE A 49 12.86 -10.08 -8.31
CA ILE A 49 11.51 -9.55 -8.04
C ILE A 49 10.88 -9.14 -9.37
N ARG A 50 9.61 -9.47 -9.54
CA ARG A 50 8.82 -8.92 -10.65
C ARG A 50 8.25 -7.59 -10.17
N SER A 51 8.92 -6.50 -10.49
CA SER A 51 8.36 -5.18 -10.23
C SER A 51 7.31 -4.88 -11.29
N THR A 52 6.09 -4.63 -10.83
CA THR A 52 5.00 -4.08 -11.61
C THR A 52 4.83 -2.62 -11.20
N HIS A 53 4.34 -1.78 -12.09
CA HIS A 53 4.31 -0.34 -11.85
C HIS A 53 2.90 0.20 -11.96
N ASP A 54 2.67 1.28 -11.22
CA ASP A 54 1.55 2.16 -11.42
C ASP A 54 2.01 3.44 -12.13
N ALA A 55 1.10 4.06 -12.90
CA ALA A 55 1.27 5.39 -13.44
C ALA A 55 0.32 6.35 -12.73
N LEU A 56 0.67 7.65 -12.65
CA LEU A 56 -0.26 8.66 -12.18
C LEU A 56 -1.30 8.99 -13.26
N PRO A 57 -2.58 9.17 -12.91
CA PRO A 57 -3.55 9.72 -13.82
C PRO A 57 -3.15 11.18 -14.11
N HIS A 58 -2.81 11.48 -15.37
CA HIS A 58 -2.46 12.84 -15.81
C HIS A 58 -3.45 13.31 -16.85
N ARG A 59 -3.84 14.61 -16.81
CA ARG A 59 -4.75 15.25 -17.78
C ARG A 59 -4.36 15.07 -19.25
N GLN A 60 -3.10 14.72 -19.53
CA GLN A 60 -2.59 14.45 -20.88
C GLN A 60 -2.68 12.97 -21.30
N HIS A 61 -3.17 12.06 -20.45
CA HIS A 61 -3.55 10.72 -20.88
C HIS A 61 -4.77 10.84 -21.80
N ARG A 62 -4.51 11.00 -23.10
CA ARG A 62 -5.52 10.77 -24.12
C ARG A 62 -5.89 9.29 -24.09
N SER A 63 -7.09 8.95 -24.50
CA SER A 63 -7.70 7.60 -24.50
C SER A 63 -6.82 6.44 -25.06
N GLY A 64 -5.72 6.73 -25.72
CA GLY A 64 -4.72 5.74 -26.15
C GLY A 64 -3.60 5.41 -25.16
N GLY A 65 -3.49 6.12 -24.01
CA GLY A 65 -2.46 5.88 -22.99
C GLY A 65 -2.73 4.65 -22.16
N ASP A 66 -3.98 4.43 -21.78
CA ASP A 66 -4.39 3.35 -20.88
C ASP A 66 -4.38 1.98 -21.56
N SER A 67 -4.73 1.92 -22.84
CA SER A 67 -4.55 0.71 -23.66
C SER A 67 -3.08 0.33 -23.80
N ARG A 68 -2.18 1.32 -23.94
CA ARG A 68 -0.71 1.10 -23.97
C ARG A 68 -0.17 0.67 -22.60
N ALA A 69 -0.70 1.22 -21.52
CA ALA A 69 -0.32 0.83 -20.16
C ALA A 69 -0.59 -0.68 -19.95
N ARG A 70 -1.79 -1.14 -20.24
CA ARG A 70 -2.14 -2.56 -20.16
C ARG A 70 -1.33 -3.42 -21.14
N ALA A 71 -1.12 -2.96 -22.36
CA ALA A 71 -0.34 -3.67 -23.38
C ALA A 71 1.16 -3.77 -23.04
N SER A 72 1.67 -2.93 -22.14
CA SER A 72 3.07 -2.97 -21.69
C SER A 72 3.43 -4.25 -20.93
N GLY A 73 2.44 -4.93 -20.33
CA GLY A 73 2.61 -6.15 -19.55
C GLY A 73 3.22 -5.96 -18.16
N PHE A 74 3.70 -4.75 -17.83
CA PHE A 74 4.30 -4.43 -16.53
C PHE A 74 3.59 -3.29 -15.77
N VAL A 75 2.82 -2.44 -16.42
CA VAL A 75 1.91 -1.48 -15.76
C VAL A 75 0.62 -2.21 -15.41
N GLN A 76 0.33 -2.35 -14.13
CA GLN A 76 -0.80 -3.15 -13.64
C GLN A 76 -1.98 -2.31 -13.17
N ALA A 77 -1.76 -1.04 -12.88
CA ALA A 77 -2.78 -0.16 -12.33
C ALA A 77 -2.42 1.33 -12.55
N VAL A 78 -3.33 2.19 -12.15
CA VAL A 78 -3.09 3.64 -12.09
C VAL A 78 -3.34 4.09 -10.66
N LYS A 79 -2.37 4.81 -10.07
CA LYS A 79 -2.47 5.32 -8.71
C LYS A 79 -3.08 6.71 -8.68
N TYR A 80 -4.13 6.87 -7.92
CA TYR A 80 -4.70 8.16 -7.55
C TYR A 80 -4.37 8.48 -6.09
N TYR A 81 -3.97 9.72 -5.84
CA TYR A 81 -3.94 10.35 -4.53
C TYR A 81 -4.34 11.82 -4.67
N PRO A 82 -5.09 12.39 -3.69
CA PRO A 82 -5.35 13.81 -3.66
C PRO A 82 -4.06 14.62 -3.45
N ALA A 83 -4.00 15.80 -4.06
CA ALA A 83 -2.86 16.70 -3.86
C ALA A 83 -2.69 17.05 -2.37
N GLY A 84 -1.49 16.86 -1.82
CA GLY A 84 -1.21 17.10 -0.41
C GLY A 84 -1.63 15.99 0.56
N ALA A 85 -2.19 14.86 0.07
CA ALA A 85 -2.67 13.79 0.95
C ALA A 85 -1.55 12.95 1.59
N THR A 86 -0.38 12.86 0.97
CA THR A 86 0.73 12.04 1.45
C THR A 86 2.08 12.62 1.00
N THR A 87 3.18 12.01 1.41
CA THR A 87 4.53 12.42 1.00
C THR A 87 4.70 12.40 -0.52
N ASN A 88 5.30 13.45 -1.10
CA ASN A 88 5.49 13.66 -2.55
C ASN A 88 4.18 13.69 -3.35
N SER A 89 3.08 14.12 -2.76
CA SER A 89 1.77 14.18 -3.42
C SER A 89 1.39 15.56 -3.99
N ASP A 90 2.32 16.51 -4.06
CA ASP A 90 2.09 17.85 -4.65
C ASP A 90 1.55 17.78 -6.09
N SER A 91 1.96 16.74 -6.84
CA SER A 91 1.49 16.44 -8.20
C SER A 91 0.18 15.66 -8.25
N GLY A 92 -0.48 15.42 -7.12
CA GLY A 92 -1.74 14.70 -7.02
C GLY A 92 -2.90 15.43 -7.70
N VAL A 93 -4.00 14.72 -7.88
CA VAL A 93 -5.19 15.26 -8.54
C VAL A 93 -5.99 16.09 -7.52
N THR A 94 -6.29 17.34 -7.89
CA THR A 94 -7.05 18.26 -7.00
C THR A 94 -8.55 17.98 -6.98
N ASP A 95 -9.10 17.33 -8.00
CA ASP A 95 -10.49 16.91 -8.10
C ASP A 95 -10.57 15.72 -9.07
N ILE A 96 -11.08 14.59 -8.60
CA ILE A 96 -11.14 13.34 -9.37
C ILE A 96 -11.95 13.48 -10.67
N ARG A 97 -12.95 14.38 -10.70
CA ARG A 97 -13.74 14.65 -11.89
C ARG A 97 -12.94 15.22 -13.05
N LYS A 98 -11.78 15.84 -12.77
CA LYS A 98 -10.88 16.35 -13.81
C LYS A 98 -10.21 15.26 -14.64
N VAL A 99 -10.30 14.02 -14.20
CA VAL A 99 -9.73 12.84 -14.87
C VAL A 99 -10.80 11.81 -15.26
N ASP A 100 -12.08 12.20 -15.30
CA ASP A 100 -13.19 11.30 -15.64
C ASP A 100 -12.97 10.53 -16.95
N ALA A 101 -12.51 11.21 -18.01
CA ALA A 101 -12.20 10.54 -19.28
C ALA A 101 -11.11 9.46 -19.19
N VAL A 102 -10.14 9.64 -18.27
CA VAL A 102 -9.11 8.64 -17.98
C VAL A 102 -9.73 7.46 -17.24
N LEU A 103 -10.60 7.73 -16.25
CA LEU A 103 -11.27 6.68 -15.46
C LEU A 103 -12.23 5.86 -16.32
N GLU A 104 -12.93 6.48 -17.25
CA GLU A 104 -13.76 5.78 -18.25
C GLU A 104 -12.90 4.85 -19.12
N ALA A 105 -11.79 5.34 -19.68
CA ALA A 105 -10.87 4.54 -20.45
C ALA A 105 -10.25 3.38 -19.64
N MET A 106 -9.94 3.62 -18.36
CA MET A 106 -9.47 2.57 -17.44
C MET A 106 -10.54 1.49 -17.23
N GLN A 107 -11.80 1.90 -17.02
CA GLN A 107 -12.93 0.99 -16.90
C GLN A 107 -13.06 0.07 -18.15
N GLU A 108 -12.99 0.67 -19.36
CA GLU A 108 -13.07 -0.09 -20.61
C GLU A 108 -11.86 -1.03 -20.82
N ALA A 109 -10.66 -0.58 -20.44
CA ALA A 109 -9.44 -1.39 -20.51
C ALA A 109 -9.37 -2.45 -19.40
N GLY A 110 -10.23 -2.39 -18.38
CA GLY A 110 -10.15 -3.22 -17.19
C GLY A 110 -8.88 -2.97 -16.35
N LEU A 111 -8.33 -1.75 -16.41
CA LEU A 111 -7.15 -1.34 -15.67
C LEU A 111 -7.55 -0.83 -14.28
N PRO A 112 -7.05 -1.41 -13.18
CA PRO A 112 -7.44 -1.02 -11.84
C PRO A 112 -7.00 0.42 -11.46
N LEU A 113 -7.83 1.10 -10.69
CA LEU A 113 -7.53 2.34 -9.99
C LEU A 113 -7.13 2.03 -8.55
N LEU A 114 -5.92 2.42 -8.15
CA LEU A 114 -5.44 2.33 -6.77
C LEU A 114 -5.60 3.69 -6.09
N LEU A 115 -6.26 3.72 -4.95
CA LEU A 115 -6.63 4.97 -4.27
C LEU A 115 -5.90 5.13 -2.93
N HIS A 116 -5.24 6.27 -2.74
CA HIS A 116 -5.05 6.82 -1.41
C HIS A 116 -6.34 7.55 -1.03
N GLY A 117 -7.12 6.94 -0.15
CA GLY A 117 -8.51 7.33 0.09
C GLY A 117 -8.69 8.33 1.23
N GLU A 118 -8.06 9.49 1.19
CA GLU A 118 -8.25 10.56 2.17
C GLU A 118 -8.59 11.89 1.49
N VAL A 119 -9.50 12.66 2.08
CA VAL A 119 -9.70 14.07 1.70
C VAL A 119 -8.59 14.93 2.31
N THR A 120 -8.32 16.08 1.68
CA THR A 120 -7.28 17.04 2.12
C THR A 120 -7.88 18.35 2.61
N ASP A 121 -9.19 18.41 2.80
CA ASP A 121 -9.89 19.54 3.38
C ASP A 121 -9.38 19.80 4.81
N PRO A 122 -8.83 20.98 5.12
CA PRO A 122 -8.28 21.28 6.43
C PRO A 122 -9.32 21.30 7.56
N GLU A 123 -10.59 21.49 7.24
CA GLU A 123 -11.70 21.45 8.21
C GLU A 123 -12.10 20.01 8.61
N VAL A 124 -11.61 18.99 7.86
CA VAL A 124 -11.88 17.59 8.18
C VAL A 124 -10.78 17.05 9.11
N ASP A 125 -11.20 16.54 10.28
CA ASP A 125 -10.31 15.89 11.23
C ASP A 125 -9.48 14.80 10.53
N VAL A 126 -8.17 14.76 10.80
CA VAL A 126 -7.24 13.81 10.19
C VAL A 126 -7.65 12.36 10.40
N PHE A 127 -8.38 12.05 11.47
CA PHE A 127 -8.87 10.70 11.76
C PHE A 127 -10.12 10.33 10.97
N ASP A 128 -10.84 11.29 10.39
CA ASP A 128 -12.08 11.08 9.66
C ASP A 128 -11.92 11.19 8.12
N ARG A 129 -10.76 11.61 7.63
CA ARG A 129 -10.48 11.88 6.21
C ARG A 129 -10.81 10.71 5.30
N GLU A 130 -10.54 9.48 5.72
CA GLU A 130 -10.85 8.28 4.92
C GLU A 130 -12.36 8.03 4.82
N ALA A 131 -13.10 8.15 5.93
CA ALA A 131 -14.54 7.98 5.92
C ALA A 131 -15.24 9.05 5.06
N VAL A 132 -14.78 10.29 5.14
CA VAL A 132 -15.29 11.41 4.33
C VAL A 132 -14.96 11.21 2.84
N PHE A 133 -13.77 10.67 2.51
CA PHE A 133 -13.40 10.33 1.13
C PHE A 133 -14.33 9.26 0.54
N ILE A 134 -14.63 8.23 1.30
CA ILE A 134 -15.55 7.17 0.87
C ILE A 134 -16.92 7.76 0.53
N ASP A 135 -17.47 8.58 1.43
CA ASP A 135 -18.79 9.16 1.25
C ASP A 135 -18.85 10.18 0.10
N ARG A 136 -17.93 11.14 0.08
CA ARG A 136 -17.99 12.28 -0.85
C ARG A 136 -17.42 11.98 -2.23
N ILE A 137 -16.50 11.00 -2.35
CA ILE A 137 -15.72 10.78 -3.57
C ILE A 137 -15.89 9.37 -4.10
N LEU A 138 -15.59 8.33 -3.29
CA LEU A 138 -15.52 6.97 -3.79
C LEU A 138 -16.90 6.39 -4.11
N ALA A 139 -17.88 6.56 -3.24
CA ALA A 139 -19.22 6.04 -3.48
C ALA A 139 -19.88 6.68 -4.72
N PRO A 140 -19.86 8.03 -4.91
CA PRO A 140 -20.32 8.64 -6.16
C PRO A 140 -19.53 8.22 -7.40
N LEU A 141 -18.21 8.00 -7.29
CA LEU A 141 -17.40 7.51 -8.40
C LEU A 141 -17.88 6.14 -8.88
N LEU A 142 -18.10 5.21 -7.96
CA LEU A 142 -18.55 3.85 -8.28
C LEU A 142 -19.99 3.81 -8.83
N GLN A 143 -20.84 4.77 -8.47
CA GLN A 143 -22.15 4.94 -9.08
C GLN A 143 -22.04 5.35 -10.55
N ARG A 144 -21.10 6.26 -10.89
CA ARG A 144 -20.87 6.70 -12.27
C ARG A 144 -20.13 5.67 -13.11
N LEU A 145 -19.18 4.95 -12.51
CA LEU A 145 -18.31 3.98 -13.18
C LEU A 145 -18.42 2.60 -12.49
N PRO A 146 -19.54 1.91 -12.63
CA PRO A 146 -19.82 0.69 -11.82
C PRO A 146 -18.95 -0.52 -12.18
N ARG A 147 -18.28 -0.52 -13.34
CA ARG A 147 -17.37 -1.60 -13.75
C ARG A 147 -15.90 -1.27 -13.50
N LEU A 148 -15.58 -0.05 -13.06
CA LEU A 148 -14.20 0.34 -12.74
C LEU A 148 -13.65 -0.55 -11.63
N LYS A 149 -12.53 -1.20 -11.87
CA LYS A 149 -11.82 -1.94 -10.82
C LYS A 149 -11.14 -0.95 -9.88
N VAL A 150 -11.38 -1.06 -8.58
CA VAL A 150 -10.83 -0.17 -7.57
C VAL A 150 -10.18 -0.94 -6.45
N VAL A 151 -8.99 -0.52 -6.05
CA VAL A 151 -8.36 -0.94 -4.79
C VAL A 151 -8.22 0.28 -3.88
N LEU A 152 -8.96 0.29 -2.78
CA LEU A 152 -8.75 1.26 -1.70
C LEU A 152 -7.53 0.79 -0.90
N GLU A 153 -6.40 1.45 -1.10
CA GLU A 153 -5.12 1.01 -0.52
C GLU A 153 -5.00 1.40 0.95
N HIS A 154 -4.26 0.57 1.72
CA HIS A 154 -3.88 0.80 3.12
C HIS A 154 -5.03 1.34 3.98
N ILE A 155 -6.21 0.71 3.87
CA ILE A 155 -7.38 1.15 4.63
C ILE A 155 -7.10 1.20 6.14
N SER A 156 -7.66 2.18 6.80
CA SER A 156 -7.37 2.47 8.21
C SER A 156 -8.60 2.55 9.11
N THR A 157 -9.82 2.53 8.54
CA THR A 157 -11.06 2.73 9.28
C THR A 157 -12.01 1.52 9.18
N ARG A 158 -12.91 1.40 10.18
CA ARG A 158 -14.02 0.47 10.14
C ARG A 158 -14.96 0.77 8.97
N GLN A 159 -15.19 2.04 8.67
CA GLN A 159 -16.04 2.47 7.55
C GLN A 159 -15.50 1.96 6.22
N ALA A 160 -14.17 1.98 6.00
CA ALA A 160 -13.56 1.41 4.80
C ALA A 160 -13.74 -0.12 4.74
N ALA A 161 -13.56 -0.82 5.86
CA ALA A 161 -13.77 -2.26 5.95
C ALA A 161 -15.22 -2.65 5.63
N GLU A 162 -16.20 -1.95 6.21
CA GLU A 162 -17.63 -2.16 5.97
C GLU A 162 -18.00 -1.84 4.51
N PHE A 163 -17.52 -0.71 3.98
CA PHE A 163 -17.77 -0.29 2.61
C PHE A 163 -17.26 -1.31 1.59
N VAL A 164 -16.00 -1.74 1.70
CA VAL A 164 -15.41 -2.72 0.78
C VAL A 164 -16.10 -4.08 0.91
N THR A 165 -16.47 -4.49 2.11
CA THR A 165 -17.22 -5.73 2.33
C THR A 165 -18.53 -5.73 1.55
N ALA A 166 -19.29 -4.63 1.61
CA ALA A 166 -20.59 -4.46 0.94
C ALA A 166 -20.48 -4.17 -0.57
N ALA A 167 -19.36 -3.63 -1.03
CA ALA A 167 -19.15 -3.23 -2.42
C ALA A 167 -19.18 -4.42 -3.39
N PRO A 168 -19.37 -4.20 -4.72
CA PRO A 168 -19.25 -5.25 -5.74
C PRO A 168 -17.85 -5.88 -5.81
N ALA A 169 -17.73 -7.00 -6.54
CA ALA A 169 -16.47 -7.77 -6.64
C ALA A 169 -15.31 -7.03 -7.33
N ASN A 170 -15.58 -5.96 -8.05
CA ASN A 170 -14.57 -5.10 -8.65
C ASN A 170 -13.97 -4.05 -7.70
N VAL A 171 -14.36 -4.08 -6.42
CA VAL A 171 -13.81 -3.23 -5.36
C VAL A 171 -13.11 -4.09 -4.31
N ALA A 172 -11.86 -3.77 -4.04
CA ALA A 172 -11.03 -4.44 -3.03
C ALA A 172 -10.26 -3.43 -2.19
N ALA A 173 -9.53 -3.90 -1.19
CA ALA A 173 -8.67 -3.07 -0.36
C ALA A 173 -7.36 -3.77 0.01
N THR A 174 -6.31 -2.99 0.20
CA THR A 174 -5.10 -3.47 0.87
C THR A 174 -5.10 -3.09 2.34
N VAL A 175 -4.52 -3.95 3.17
CA VAL A 175 -4.35 -3.71 4.60
C VAL A 175 -2.90 -3.88 4.96
N THR A 176 -2.32 -2.90 5.66
CA THR A 176 -0.92 -2.91 6.07
C THR A 176 -0.72 -3.60 7.42
N ALA A 177 0.46 -4.14 7.65
CA ALA A 177 0.79 -4.77 8.94
C ALA A 177 0.70 -3.79 10.11
N HIS A 178 1.14 -2.54 9.92
CA HIS A 178 1.10 -1.55 10.99
C HIS A 178 -0.32 -1.13 11.37
N HIS A 179 -1.29 -1.09 10.44
CA HIS A 179 -2.69 -0.85 10.77
C HIS A 179 -3.36 -2.05 11.46
N LEU A 180 -2.86 -3.27 11.26
CA LEU A 180 -3.34 -4.45 12.00
C LEU A 180 -2.77 -4.51 13.42
N LEU A 181 -1.50 -4.13 13.60
CA LEU A 181 -0.78 -4.29 14.87
C LEU A 181 -1.00 -3.14 15.86
N TYR A 182 -1.20 -1.91 15.35
CA TYR A 182 -1.16 -0.72 16.19
C TYR A 182 -2.40 0.15 16.06
N SER A 183 -2.86 0.68 17.19
CA SER A 183 -3.78 1.80 17.25
C SER A 183 -3.00 3.13 17.35
N ARG A 184 -3.70 4.26 17.24
CA ARG A 184 -3.10 5.60 17.32
C ARG A 184 -2.28 5.84 18.59
N ASN A 185 -2.52 5.09 19.68
CA ASN A 185 -1.75 5.22 20.92
C ASN A 185 -0.27 4.94 20.70
N ALA A 186 0.10 4.08 19.73
CA ALA A 186 1.49 3.77 19.42
C ALA A 186 2.30 5.00 18.96
N MET A 187 1.65 6.03 18.40
CA MET A 187 2.32 7.27 18.00
C MET A 187 2.75 8.14 19.19
N PHE A 188 2.18 7.91 20.37
CA PHE A 188 2.34 8.78 21.56
C PHE A 188 2.87 8.05 22.79
N GLN A 189 3.11 6.77 22.71
CA GLN A 189 3.58 5.96 23.84
C GLN A 189 5.00 6.34 24.26
N GLY A 190 5.15 6.92 25.45
CA GLY A 190 6.43 7.38 25.94
C GLY A 190 6.92 8.70 25.31
N GLY A 191 6.05 9.40 24.58
CA GLY A 191 6.33 10.64 23.85
C GLY A 191 5.91 10.52 22.37
N ILE A 192 6.31 11.51 21.55
CA ILE A 192 6.03 11.49 20.10
C ILE A 192 6.96 10.47 19.44
N ARG A 193 6.37 9.51 18.72
CA ARG A 193 7.09 8.45 18.01
C ARG A 193 6.99 8.65 16.49
N PRO A 194 7.87 9.41 15.85
CA PRO A 194 7.78 9.76 14.43
C PRO A 194 7.86 8.54 13.51
N HIS A 195 8.52 7.45 13.92
CA HIS A 195 8.62 6.21 13.14
C HIS A 195 7.32 5.39 13.09
N TYR A 196 6.30 5.77 13.88
CA TYR A 196 4.93 5.24 13.82
C TYR A 196 3.96 6.18 13.07
N TYR A 197 4.45 7.30 12.55
CA TYR A 197 3.65 8.23 11.77
C TYR A 197 3.62 7.83 10.28
N CYS A 198 2.40 7.62 9.77
CA CYS A 198 2.07 7.33 8.37
C CYS A 198 0.80 8.08 7.96
N LEU A 199 0.49 8.08 6.69
CA LEU A 199 -0.80 8.50 6.15
C LEU A 199 -1.36 7.37 5.26
N PRO A 200 -2.61 6.93 5.53
CA PRO A 200 -3.51 7.35 6.62
C PRO A 200 -2.91 7.11 8.00
N VAL A 201 -3.18 8.02 8.94
CA VAL A 201 -2.71 7.86 10.32
C VAL A 201 -3.31 6.64 10.99
N LEU A 202 -2.59 6.03 11.93
CA LEU A 202 -3.13 4.99 12.80
C LEU A 202 -4.40 5.50 13.52
N LYS A 203 -5.44 4.70 13.54
CA LYS A 203 -6.76 5.08 14.06
C LYS A 203 -7.00 4.56 15.48
N ARG A 204 -8.21 4.78 16.02
CA ARG A 204 -8.64 4.23 17.31
C ARG A 204 -8.65 2.69 17.28
N GLU A 205 -8.57 2.06 18.44
CA GLU A 205 -8.58 0.61 18.59
C GLU A 205 -9.79 -0.07 17.94
N LEU A 206 -10.96 0.57 17.95
CA LEU A 206 -12.16 0.04 17.29
C LEU A 206 -11.97 -0.15 15.78
N HIS A 207 -11.24 0.75 15.13
CA HIS A 207 -10.93 0.65 13.70
C HIS A 207 -9.90 -0.48 13.47
N ARG A 208 -8.83 -0.53 14.28
CA ARG A 208 -7.84 -1.60 14.19
C ARG A 208 -8.49 -2.99 14.29
N ARG A 209 -9.42 -3.18 15.24
CA ARG A 209 -10.15 -4.45 15.39
C ARG A 209 -10.96 -4.80 14.14
N ALA A 210 -11.66 -3.84 13.55
CA ALA A 210 -12.41 -4.07 12.31
C ALA A 210 -11.48 -4.45 11.14
N LEU A 211 -10.27 -3.85 11.04
CA LEU A 211 -9.29 -4.24 10.04
C LEU A 211 -8.75 -5.65 10.26
N VAL A 212 -8.47 -6.03 11.51
CA VAL A 212 -8.06 -7.40 11.85
C VAL A 212 -9.16 -8.40 11.45
N GLU A 213 -10.42 -8.11 11.76
CA GLU A 213 -11.56 -8.96 11.43
C GLU A 213 -11.65 -9.21 9.91
N VAL A 214 -11.60 -8.18 9.07
CA VAL A 214 -11.73 -8.35 7.62
C VAL A 214 -10.49 -8.98 6.99
N ALA A 215 -9.28 -8.66 7.47
CA ALA A 215 -8.03 -9.23 6.96
C ALA A 215 -7.94 -10.74 7.26
N THR A 216 -8.36 -11.14 8.46
CA THR A 216 -8.30 -12.54 8.92
C THR A 216 -9.59 -13.32 8.66
N GLY A 217 -10.64 -12.66 8.15
CA GLY A 217 -11.95 -13.25 7.84
C GLY A 217 -11.98 -14.16 6.61
N GLY A 218 -10.95 -14.13 5.75
CA GLY A 218 -10.89 -14.91 4.52
C GLY A 218 -11.68 -14.33 3.36
N ASN A 219 -12.15 -13.08 3.46
CA ASN A 219 -12.79 -12.38 2.35
C ASN A 219 -11.76 -11.96 1.29
N PRO A 220 -11.85 -12.45 0.02
CA PRO A 220 -10.86 -12.22 -1.03
C PRO A 220 -10.75 -10.76 -1.48
N LYS A 221 -11.63 -9.88 -1.04
CA LYS A 221 -11.53 -8.45 -1.31
C LYS A 221 -10.46 -7.74 -0.47
N PHE A 222 -9.95 -8.37 0.58
CA PHE A 222 -8.90 -7.81 1.43
C PHE A 222 -7.61 -8.61 1.28
N PHE A 223 -6.54 -7.92 0.91
CA PHE A 223 -5.25 -8.55 0.71
C PHE A 223 -4.08 -7.67 1.16
N LEU A 224 -2.92 -8.27 1.18
CA LEU A 224 -1.69 -7.64 1.64
C LEU A 224 -1.29 -6.46 0.76
N GLY A 225 -1.03 -5.32 1.40
CA GLY A 225 -0.30 -4.20 0.82
C GLY A 225 0.59 -3.60 1.91
N THR A 226 1.90 -3.70 1.75
CA THR A 226 2.84 -3.31 2.81
C THR A 226 2.84 -1.82 3.09
N ASP A 227 2.63 -1.01 2.07
CA ASP A 227 2.88 0.44 2.09
C ASP A 227 4.21 0.77 2.81
N SER A 228 5.25 -0.03 2.52
CA SER A 228 6.56 0.18 3.11
C SER A 228 7.17 1.44 2.54
N ALA A 229 7.20 2.50 3.34
CA ALA A 229 7.59 3.84 2.94
C ALA A 229 8.84 4.30 3.73
N PRO A 230 10.05 3.93 3.25
CA PRO A 230 11.29 4.26 3.93
C PRO A 230 11.63 5.75 3.80
N HIS A 231 11.84 6.41 4.93
CA HIS A 231 12.40 7.76 5.03
C HIS A 231 13.61 7.76 5.93
N ALA A 232 14.63 8.55 5.60
CA ALA A 232 15.79 8.70 6.45
C ALA A 232 15.40 9.19 7.84
N LYS A 233 16.10 8.71 8.89
CA LYS A 233 15.87 9.07 10.29
C LYS A 233 15.74 10.58 10.46
N GLY A 234 16.70 11.36 9.93
CA GLY A 234 16.68 12.81 10.03
C GLY A 234 15.52 13.50 9.32
N ALA A 235 14.87 12.85 8.33
CA ALA A 235 13.67 13.39 7.68
C ALA A 235 12.40 13.13 8.50
N LYS A 236 12.38 12.04 9.27
CA LYS A 236 11.25 11.71 10.15
C LYS A 236 11.33 12.45 11.50
N GLU A 237 12.51 12.66 12.03
CA GLU A 237 12.76 13.32 13.32
C GLU A 237 12.91 14.83 13.16
N THR A 238 12.00 15.46 12.45
CA THR A 238 11.91 16.91 12.21
C THR A 238 10.51 17.41 12.50
N ALA A 239 10.34 18.72 12.58
CA ALA A 239 9.02 19.34 12.77
C ALA A 239 8.02 18.98 11.64
N CYS A 240 8.50 18.80 10.41
CA CYS A 240 7.69 18.37 9.27
C CYS A 240 7.30 16.88 9.37
N GLY A 241 8.22 16.01 9.83
CA GLY A 241 8.07 14.57 10.00
C GLY A 241 7.50 13.86 8.77
N CYS A 242 8.32 13.27 7.89
CA CYS A 242 7.80 12.54 6.73
C CYS A 242 6.85 11.42 7.15
N ALA A 243 5.66 11.35 6.54
CA ALA A 243 4.72 10.25 6.73
C ALA A 243 5.22 9.00 5.98
N GLY A 244 5.29 7.88 6.69
CA GLY A 244 5.68 6.58 6.14
C GLY A 244 6.33 5.70 7.19
N ILE A 245 6.01 4.41 7.16
CA ILE A 245 6.56 3.40 8.07
C ILE A 245 7.33 2.38 7.24
N TYR A 246 8.57 2.09 7.62
CA TYR A 246 9.38 1.07 6.95
C TYR A 246 9.10 -0.31 7.53
N THR A 247 8.45 -1.17 6.76
CA THR A 247 8.01 -2.51 7.18
C THR A 247 8.63 -3.64 6.35
N ALA A 248 9.23 -3.37 5.18
CA ALA A 248 9.73 -4.40 4.27
C ALA A 248 10.77 -5.33 4.89
N HIS A 249 11.54 -4.84 5.89
CA HIS A 249 12.56 -5.62 6.62
C HIS A 249 12.01 -6.88 7.30
N ALA A 250 10.71 -6.89 7.64
CA ALA A 250 10.04 -7.99 8.35
C ALA A 250 8.54 -8.08 7.98
N ALA A 251 8.18 -7.77 6.72
CA ALA A 251 6.78 -7.60 6.35
C ALA A 251 5.94 -8.85 6.66
N LEU A 252 6.34 -10.03 6.20
CA LEU A 252 5.56 -11.26 6.41
C LEU A 252 5.55 -11.68 7.86
N GLU A 253 6.63 -11.47 8.60
CA GLU A 253 6.76 -11.75 10.03
C GLU A 253 5.77 -10.89 10.84
N LEU A 254 5.63 -9.61 10.50
CA LEU A 254 4.66 -8.69 11.12
C LEU A 254 3.21 -9.10 10.84
N TYR A 255 2.89 -9.53 9.61
CA TYR A 255 1.56 -10.08 9.32
C TYR A 255 1.32 -11.39 10.07
N ALA A 256 2.32 -12.27 10.18
CA ALA A 256 2.20 -13.51 10.93
C ALA A 256 1.89 -13.26 12.41
N GLU A 257 2.47 -12.22 13.02
CA GLU A 257 2.11 -11.82 14.40
C GLU A 257 0.63 -11.42 14.50
N ALA A 258 0.13 -10.58 13.56
CA ALA A 258 -1.26 -10.12 13.56
C ALA A 258 -2.24 -11.30 13.37
N PHE A 259 -1.96 -12.19 12.41
CA PHE A 259 -2.80 -13.35 12.13
C PHE A 259 -2.75 -14.40 13.22
N ALA A 260 -1.58 -14.66 13.81
CA ALA A 260 -1.44 -15.55 14.93
C ALA A 260 -2.20 -15.05 16.17
N ALA A 261 -2.11 -13.76 16.47
CA ALA A 261 -2.86 -13.13 17.57
C ALA A 261 -4.38 -13.21 17.37
N ALA A 262 -4.85 -13.25 16.12
CA ALA A 262 -6.26 -13.43 15.78
C ALA A 262 -6.68 -14.92 15.68
N GLY A 263 -5.76 -15.88 15.87
CA GLY A 263 -6.04 -17.31 15.72
C GLY A 263 -6.34 -17.74 14.27
N ALA A 264 -5.85 -17.01 13.28
CA ALA A 264 -6.18 -17.18 11.86
C ALA A 264 -4.94 -17.34 10.95
N LEU A 265 -3.86 -17.91 11.50
CA LEU A 265 -2.59 -18.06 10.77
C LEU A 265 -2.73 -18.89 9.49
N ASP A 266 -3.66 -19.84 9.46
CA ASP A 266 -4.04 -20.66 8.29
C ASP A 266 -4.57 -19.83 7.11
N ARG A 267 -5.02 -18.61 7.34
CA ARG A 267 -5.54 -17.70 6.30
C ARG A 267 -4.48 -16.72 5.78
N LEU A 268 -3.30 -16.67 6.39
CA LEU A 268 -2.25 -15.72 6.02
C LEU A 268 -1.78 -15.92 4.57
N GLU A 269 -1.62 -17.15 4.12
CA GLU A 269 -1.18 -17.42 2.75
C GLU A 269 -2.17 -16.89 1.71
N ALA A 270 -3.46 -17.12 1.90
CA ALA A 270 -4.48 -16.64 0.99
C ALA A 270 -4.51 -15.09 0.93
N PHE A 271 -4.44 -14.43 2.09
CA PHE A 271 -4.38 -12.98 2.21
C PHE A 271 -3.10 -12.39 1.56
N ALA A 272 -1.96 -13.01 1.77
CA ALA A 272 -0.67 -12.47 1.32
C ALA A 272 -0.32 -12.83 -0.13
N SER A 273 -0.84 -13.96 -0.67
CA SER A 273 -0.33 -14.54 -1.91
C SER A 273 -1.38 -14.92 -2.94
N PHE A 274 -2.68 -15.02 -2.57
CA PHE A 274 -3.72 -15.45 -3.50
C PHE A 274 -4.67 -14.33 -3.89
N PHE A 275 -5.25 -13.62 -2.94
CA PHE A 275 -6.32 -12.65 -3.20
C PHE A 275 -5.86 -11.48 -4.06
N GLY A 276 -4.64 -10.95 -3.83
CA GLY A 276 -4.10 -9.88 -4.66
C GLY A 276 -3.92 -10.30 -6.12
N PRO A 277 -3.13 -11.35 -6.43
CA PRO A 277 -3.01 -11.85 -7.80
C PRO A 277 -4.34 -12.15 -8.48
N ASP A 278 -5.28 -12.79 -7.78
CA ASP A 278 -6.60 -13.13 -8.33
C ASP A 278 -7.37 -11.86 -8.70
N PHE A 279 -7.36 -10.81 -7.86
CA PHE A 279 -8.01 -9.54 -8.15
C PHE A 279 -7.40 -8.84 -9.38
N TYR A 280 -6.05 -8.83 -9.49
CA TYR A 280 -5.35 -8.24 -10.61
C TYR A 280 -5.35 -9.10 -11.89
N GLY A 281 -5.86 -10.32 -11.84
CA GLY A 281 -5.84 -11.27 -12.95
C GLY A 281 -4.43 -11.77 -13.27
N LEU A 282 -3.58 -11.89 -12.26
CA LEU A 282 -2.20 -12.36 -12.37
C LEU A 282 -2.09 -13.82 -11.92
N PRO A 283 -1.19 -14.62 -12.50
CA PRO A 283 -0.93 -15.96 -11.99
C PRO A 283 -0.39 -15.90 -10.56
N ARG A 284 -0.84 -16.82 -9.69
CA ARG A 284 -0.27 -16.99 -8.36
C ARG A 284 1.20 -17.39 -8.45
N ASN A 285 2.02 -16.98 -7.49
CA ASN A 285 3.41 -17.43 -7.38
C ASN A 285 3.45 -18.92 -7.05
N ARG A 286 4.52 -19.61 -7.49
CA ARG A 286 4.73 -21.04 -7.21
C ARG A 286 5.76 -21.25 -6.11
N ASP A 287 6.72 -20.33 -6.00
CA ASP A 287 7.76 -20.39 -4.98
C ASP A 287 7.15 -20.01 -3.62
N THR A 288 7.65 -20.66 -2.57
CA THR A 288 7.20 -20.46 -1.19
C THR A 288 8.32 -19.90 -0.33
N VAL A 289 7.94 -19.25 0.76
CA VAL A 289 8.83 -18.86 1.85
C VAL A 289 8.38 -19.57 3.13
N THR A 290 9.30 -19.81 4.04
CA THR A 290 9.00 -20.47 5.32
C THR A 290 9.15 -19.47 6.46
N LEU A 291 8.09 -19.33 7.25
CA LEU A 291 8.11 -18.60 8.51
C LEU A 291 8.18 -19.59 9.66
N VAL A 292 9.13 -19.40 10.56
CA VAL A 292 9.23 -20.18 11.79
C VAL A 292 8.85 -19.35 13.01
N ARG A 293 8.17 -19.96 13.96
CA ARG A 293 7.83 -19.31 15.24
C ARG A 293 9.07 -19.31 16.14
N GLU A 294 9.86 -18.28 15.99
CA GLU A 294 11.13 -18.09 16.67
C GLU A 294 11.36 -16.61 16.91
N THR A 295 11.82 -16.27 18.11
CA THR A 295 12.15 -14.88 18.44
C THR A 295 13.32 -14.40 17.60
N SER A 296 13.13 -13.28 16.91
CA SER A 296 14.17 -12.59 16.12
C SER A 296 14.25 -11.13 16.47
N ALA A 297 15.47 -10.62 16.65
CA ALA A 297 15.69 -9.21 16.95
C ALA A 297 15.60 -8.35 15.67
N VAL A 298 14.90 -7.22 15.76
CA VAL A 298 14.95 -6.17 14.73
C VAL A 298 16.15 -5.28 15.03
N ALA A 299 17.05 -5.11 14.08
CA ALA A 299 18.18 -4.22 14.24
C ALA A 299 17.70 -2.78 14.56
N ALA A 300 18.37 -2.14 15.51
CA ALA A 300 18.05 -0.75 15.88
C ALA A 300 18.32 0.22 14.73
N ASP A 301 19.35 -0.06 13.94
CA ASP A 301 19.77 0.74 12.80
C ASP A 301 19.77 -0.12 11.52
N HIS A 302 19.25 0.45 10.44
CA HIS A 302 19.31 -0.15 9.11
C HIS A 302 20.41 0.52 8.27
N PRO A 303 21.16 -0.23 7.42
CA PRO A 303 22.26 0.31 6.62
C PRO A 303 21.90 1.49 5.73
N SER A 304 20.62 1.66 5.40
CA SER A 304 20.11 2.81 4.62
C SER A 304 19.93 4.10 5.43
N GLY A 305 20.12 4.08 6.76
CA GLY A 305 19.81 5.19 7.65
C GLY A 305 18.31 5.39 7.90
N VAL A 306 17.45 4.41 7.56
CA VAL A 306 16.05 4.37 7.98
C VAL A 306 15.92 3.64 9.32
N VAL A 307 14.86 3.95 10.06
CA VAL A 307 14.52 3.21 11.29
C VAL A 307 13.38 2.25 10.94
N PRO A 308 13.61 0.93 11.03
CA PRO A 308 12.57 -0.05 10.73
C PRO A 308 11.49 -0.05 11.83
N LEU A 309 10.28 -0.45 11.47
CA LEU A 309 9.23 -0.66 12.47
C LEU A 309 9.73 -1.69 13.50
N ARG A 310 9.55 -1.39 14.79
CA ARG A 310 10.05 -2.20 15.92
C ARG A 310 11.58 -2.28 16.03
N ALA A 311 12.30 -1.28 15.54
CA ALA A 311 13.74 -1.16 15.73
C ALA A 311 14.16 -1.36 17.20
N GLY A 312 15.10 -2.27 17.45
CA GLY A 312 15.57 -2.65 18.81
C GLY A 312 14.61 -3.55 19.59
N GLU A 313 13.49 -3.95 19.01
CA GLU A 313 12.52 -4.87 19.63
C GLU A 313 12.66 -6.30 19.03
N ASN A 314 11.92 -7.25 19.58
CA ASN A 314 11.85 -8.62 19.08
C ASN A 314 10.56 -8.89 18.32
N LEU A 315 10.64 -9.70 17.28
CA LEU A 315 9.51 -10.33 16.59
C LEU A 315 9.36 -11.78 17.02
N GLY A 316 8.15 -12.30 17.04
CA GLY A 316 7.86 -13.70 17.36
C GLY A 316 8.02 -14.67 16.18
N TRP A 317 8.35 -14.16 15.00
CA TRP A 317 8.47 -14.92 13.75
C TRP A 317 9.75 -14.56 13.02
N ARG A 318 10.32 -15.51 12.29
CA ARG A 318 11.50 -15.33 11.45
C ARG A 318 11.32 -16.01 10.09
N LEU A 319 11.67 -15.31 9.04
CA LEU A 319 11.80 -15.86 7.68
C LEU A 319 13.09 -16.69 7.60
N LEU A 320 13.02 -17.93 7.06
CA LEU A 320 14.18 -18.79 6.80
C LEU A 320 14.91 -18.40 5.53
#